data_fc52f35385d129d07445454442d6e33b
#
_entry.id   fc52f35385d129d07445454442d6e33b
#
_cell.length_a   1.000
_cell.length_b   1.000
_cell.length_c   1.000
_cell.angle_alpha   90.00
_cell.angle_beta   90.00
_cell.angle_gamma   90.00
#
_symmetry.space_group_name_H-M   'P 1'
#
loop_
_entity.id
_entity.type
_entity.pdbx_description
1 polymer ?
#
loop_
_entity_poly.entity_id
_entity_poly.type
_entity_poly.pdbx_seq_one_letter_code
_entity_poly.pdbx_strand_id
1 'polypeptide(L)'
;MKLLQVPTANLEERIKEELEENPALEVTEDHEDGLGDDAKDEFESDEYEEKDGSEDDYENIDISEYVNDSDDDVADYKLRDDNYPDADEDRTMPHRVETSFHEVLLDQLGMLVIDDRTRKIAEQIIGSIDDDGYLRRETASIADDLAFRQNIETTEEEIEVLIKKIQQFDPPGVAARDLQECLLTQLRRKKNGNKSVDMAIDVLTYYFDEFTKKHYDKIQRGLNLSDEQLKEVINQIIKLNPKPGGDVTEVNKAESYVIPDFFIANNAGKLELSLNSKNAPDLRISEGYKEMLKEYDRGSKKDKRQKEAVLFIKQKIDAAKWFIDAIKQRQQTLYNTMHTIMDYQHDFFLTGDETSLRPMILKDIAERTALDISTVSRVANSKFVQTEFGTYRLKFFFSESLSTDSGEEVSTREVKKILSDLIEGESKKKPLSDEKLTELLQEKGYNIARRTVAKYREQLNIPVARLRKEL
;
A
#
# COMPACT_ATOMS: atom_id res chain seq x y z
N MET A 1 -3.94 -18.83 -14.18
CA MET A 1 -3.93 -18.55 -12.73
C MET A 1 -2.77 -17.65 -12.28
N LYS A 2 -1.52 -17.82 -12.74
CA LYS A 2 -0.39 -16.94 -12.34
C LYS A 2 -0.59 -15.47 -12.77
N LEU A 3 -1.16 -15.21 -13.94
CA LEU A 3 -1.37 -13.85 -14.47
C LEU A 3 -2.31 -12.97 -13.60
N LEU A 4 -3.29 -13.54 -12.89
CA LEU A 4 -4.21 -12.79 -12.03
C LEU A 4 -3.51 -12.10 -10.84
N GLN A 5 -2.39 -12.65 -10.37
CA GLN A 5 -1.65 -12.13 -9.22
C GLN A 5 -0.66 -11.02 -9.59
N VAL A 6 -0.29 -10.93 -10.87
CA VAL A 6 0.67 -9.92 -11.34
C VAL A 6 0.06 -8.53 -11.17
N PRO A 7 0.74 -7.58 -10.49
CA PRO A 7 0.32 -6.18 -10.44
C PRO A 7 0.22 -5.60 -11.85
N THR A 8 -0.63 -4.59 -12.05
CA THR A 8 -0.75 -3.88 -13.34
C THR A 8 0.57 -3.28 -13.80
N ALA A 9 1.38 -2.76 -12.87
CA ALA A 9 2.70 -2.21 -13.18
C ALA A 9 3.66 -3.24 -13.81
N ASN A 10 3.63 -4.51 -13.34
CA ASN A 10 4.52 -5.56 -13.83
C ASN A 10 3.93 -6.36 -15.01
N LEU A 11 2.70 -6.04 -15.40
CA LEU A 11 2.05 -6.72 -16.54
C LEU A 11 2.73 -6.37 -17.85
N GLU A 12 3.14 -5.13 -18.00
CA GLU A 12 3.88 -4.63 -19.17
C GLU A 12 5.21 -5.35 -19.37
N GLU A 13 5.98 -5.56 -18.29
CA GLU A 13 7.22 -6.34 -18.36
C GLU A 13 6.95 -7.78 -18.82
N ARG A 14 5.89 -8.40 -18.30
CA ARG A 14 5.52 -9.76 -18.70
C ARG A 14 5.05 -9.84 -20.15
N ILE A 15 4.37 -8.82 -20.65
CA ILE A 15 3.99 -8.72 -22.07
C ILE A 15 5.24 -8.56 -22.94
N LYS A 16 6.19 -7.72 -22.55
CA LYS A 16 7.47 -7.55 -23.28
C LYS A 16 8.26 -8.86 -23.32
N GLU A 17 8.37 -9.58 -22.22
CA GLU A 17 9.02 -10.91 -22.19
C GLU A 17 8.38 -11.87 -23.20
N GLU A 18 7.03 -11.91 -23.24
CA GLU A 18 6.32 -12.81 -24.16
C GLU A 18 6.44 -12.36 -25.63
N LEU A 19 6.50 -11.05 -25.88
CA LEU A 19 6.78 -10.51 -27.24
C LEU A 19 8.19 -10.87 -27.73
N GLU A 20 9.19 -10.91 -26.84
CA GLU A 20 10.54 -11.35 -27.17
C GLU A 20 10.60 -12.87 -27.44
N GLU A 21 9.83 -13.67 -26.66
CA GLU A 21 9.78 -15.12 -26.83
C GLU A 21 8.96 -15.57 -28.03
N ASN A 22 7.91 -14.81 -28.39
CA ASN A 22 6.95 -15.21 -29.41
C ASN A 22 6.82 -14.16 -30.54
N PRO A 23 7.53 -14.31 -31.65
CA PRO A 23 7.50 -13.37 -32.75
C PRO A 23 6.18 -13.34 -33.52
N ALA A 24 5.21 -14.22 -33.22
CA ALA A 24 3.87 -14.18 -33.80
C ALA A 24 2.93 -13.21 -33.07
N LEU A 25 3.38 -12.59 -31.97
CA LEU A 25 2.64 -11.61 -31.17
C LEU A 25 3.08 -10.20 -31.58
N GLU A 26 2.15 -9.29 -31.79
CA GLU A 26 2.38 -7.87 -32.05
C GLU A 26 1.52 -7.00 -31.13
N VAL A 27 2.03 -5.82 -30.82
CA VAL A 27 1.27 -4.79 -30.11
C VAL A 27 0.50 -3.98 -31.15
N THR A 28 -0.78 -3.77 -30.92
CA THR A 28 -1.56 -2.84 -31.72
C THR A 28 -1.16 -1.42 -31.30
N GLU A 29 -0.55 -0.66 -32.17
CA GLU A 29 -0.32 0.77 -31.95
C GLU A 29 -1.68 1.47 -32.05
N ASP A 30 -2.18 1.96 -30.90
CA ASP A 30 -3.39 2.76 -30.86
C ASP A 30 -3.16 4.06 -31.62
N HIS A 31 -3.66 4.14 -32.84
CA HIS A 31 -3.97 5.43 -33.42
C HIS A 31 -5.17 6.01 -32.66
N GLU A 32 -4.93 7.03 -31.85
CA GLU A 32 -5.98 7.89 -31.31
C GLU A 32 -6.75 8.55 -32.45
N ASP A 33 -7.70 7.85 -33.03
CA ASP A 33 -8.74 8.51 -33.83
C ASP A 33 -9.99 7.61 -33.93
N GLY A 34 -11.08 8.16 -33.42
CA GLY A 34 -12.42 7.75 -33.88
C GLY A 34 -13.25 6.92 -32.92
N LEU A 35 -14.12 7.62 -32.20
CA LEU A 35 -15.44 7.13 -31.76
C LEU A 35 -16.08 6.23 -32.79
N GLY A 36 -16.20 4.97 -32.52
CA GLY A 36 -16.93 3.98 -33.32
C GLY A 36 -17.50 2.92 -32.39
N ASP A 37 -18.77 3.11 -32.10
CA ASP A 37 -19.74 2.20 -31.48
C ASP A 37 -19.82 0.89 -32.29
N ASP A 38 -20.17 -0.19 -31.61
CA ASP A 38 -20.51 -1.52 -32.12
C ASP A 38 -19.38 -2.55 -32.37
N ALA A 39 -19.11 -3.32 -31.33
CA ALA A 39 -18.82 -4.75 -31.51
C ALA A 39 -19.50 -5.56 -30.41
N LYS A 40 -20.74 -5.95 -30.67
CA LYS A 40 -21.33 -7.13 -30.06
C LYS A 40 -20.67 -8.35 -30.66
N ASP A 41 -19.58 -8.81 -30.07
CA ASP A 41 -19.07 -10.14 -30.34
C ASP A 41 -19.91 -11.15 -29.52
N GLU A 42 -20.76 -11.87 -30.22
CA GLU A 42 -21.39 -13.08 -29.73
C GLU A 42 -20.33 -14.10 -29.37
N PHE A 43 -20.20 -14.38 -28.10
CA PHE A 43 -19.32 -15.40 -27.57
C PHE A 43 -20.03 -16.75 -27.69
N GLU A 44 -19.79 -17.47 -28.77
CA GLU A 44 -20.02 -18.91 -28.81
C GLU A 44 -18.92 -19.62 -28.04
N SER A 45 -19.31 -20.20 -26.91
CA SER A 45 -18.46 -21.07 -26.11
C SER A 45 -18.39 -22.45 -26.73
N ASP A 46 -17.37 -22.72 -27.52
CA ASP A 46 -17.04 -24.08 -27.92
C ASP A 46 -16.34 -24.80 -26.77
N GLU A 47 -17.01 -25.85 -26.33
CA GLU A 47 -16.59 -26.81 -25.31
C GLU A 47 -15.43 -27.67 -25.85
N TYR A 48 -14.20 -27.45 -25.31
CA TYR A 48 -13.04 -28.25 -25.68
C TYR A 48 -13.09 -29.61 -24.99
N GLU A 49 -13.42 -30.66 -25.74
CA GLU A 49 -13.12 -32.04 -25.36
C GLU A 49 -11.60 -32.32 -25.48
N GLU A 50 -10.96 -32.61 -24.36
CA GLU A 50 -9.61 -33.20 -24.34
C GLU A 50 -9.63 -34.59 -24.99
N LYS A 51 -9.12 -34.68 -26.21
CA LYS A 51 -8.76 -35.95 -26.83
C LYS A 51 -7.28 -36.22 -26.64
N ASP A 52 -7.03 -37.30 -25.93
CA ASP A 52 -5.72 -37.93 -25.72
C ASP A 52 -5.10 -38.31 -27.08
N GLY A 53 -3.89 -37.77 -27.36
CA GLY A 53 -3.28 -37.83 -28.67
C GLY A 53 -2.60 -39.17 -28.96
N SER A 54 -3.04 -39.83 -29.99
CA SER A 54 -2.26 -40.89 -30.69
C SER A 54 -1.48 -40.30 -31.87
N GLU A 55 -0.31 -40.84 -32.16
CA GLU A 55 0.70 -40.36 -33.12
C GLU A 55 0.25 -40.27 -34.62
N ASP A 56 -1.01 -40.53 -34.94
CA ASP A 56 -1.52 -40.56 -36.33
C ASP A 56 -2.27 -39.27 -36.77
N ASP A 57 -2.37 -38.23 -35.93
CA ASP A 57 -3.17 -36.99 -36.20
C ASP A 57 -2.42 -35.94 -37.03
N TYR A 58 -1.24 -36.26 -37.59
CA TYR A 58 -0.45 -35.30 -38.37
C TYR A 58 -0.87 -35.13 -39.83
N GLU A 59 -1.89 -35.84 -40.29
CA GLU A 59 -2.28 -35.84 -41.72
C GLU A 59 -3.31 -34.81 -42.14
N ASN A 60 -4.09 -34.20 -41.18
CA ASN A 60 -5.09 -33.20 -41.51
C ASN A 60 -4.96 -31.91 -40.62
N ILE A 61 -4.12 -30.99 -41.05
CA ILE A 61 -4.07 -29.66 -40.46
C ILE A 61 -5.19 -28.85 -41.12
N ASP A 62 -6.26 -28.61 -40.40
CA ASP A 62 -7.35 -27.71 -40.82
C ASP A 62 -6.93 -26.24 -40.59
N ILE A 63 -6.69 -25.53 -41.69
CA ILE A 63 -6.21 -24.12 -41.69
C ILE A 63 -7.39 -23.14 -41.79
N SER A 64 -8.60 -23.62 -42.06
CA SER A 64 -9.76 -22.80 -42.27
C SER A 64 -10.12 -21.95 -41.04
N GLU A 65 -9.79 -22.42 -39.83
CA GLU A 65 -10.02 -21.73 -38.56
C GLU A 65 -9.16 -20.45 -38.36
N TYR A 66 -8.05 -20.35 -39.09
CA TYR A 66 -7.10 -19.24 -38.99
C TYR A 66 -7.26 -18.16 -40.06
N VAL A 67 -8.20 -18.38 -41.00
CA VAL A 67 -8.39 -17.55 -42.19
C VAL A 67 -9.81 -17.01 -42.22
N ASN A 68 -10.11 -16.02 -41.37
CA ASN A 68 -11.32 -15.22 -41.54
C ASN A 68 -11.04 -14.05 -42.49
N ASP A 69 -11.77 -14.04 -43.60
CA ASP A 69 -11.78 -12.93 -44.57
C ASP A 69 -12.55 -11.75 -43.97
N SER A 70 -11.86 -10.75 -43.48
CA SER A 70 -12.36 -9.38 -43.49
C SER A 70 -11.29 -8.49 -44.09
N ASP A 71 -11.44 -8.32 -45.40
CA ASP A 71 -10.71 -7.38 -46.23
C ASP A 71 -11.15 -5.96 -45.88
N ASP A 72 -10.21 -5.12 -45.44
CA ASP A 72 -10.29 -3.67 -45.69
C ASP A 72 -8.89 -3.11 -45.98
N ASP A 73 -8.66 -2.94 -47.29
CA ASP A 73 -7.46 -2.35 -47.87
C ASP A 73 -7.39 -0.85 -47.59
N VAL A 74 -6.50 -0.41 -46.70
CA VAL A 74 -6.03 0.97 -46.66
C VAL A 74 -4.53 1.03 -46.87
N ALA A 75 -4.14 1.60 -48.00
CA ALA A 75 -2.75 1.70 -48.44
C ALA A 75 -1.89 2.60 -47.56
N ASP A 76 -0.84 2.01 -46.96
CA ASP A 76 0.06 2.50 -45.93
C ASP A 76 1.11 3.55 -46.35
N TYR A 77 0.96 4.21 -47.51
CA TYR A 77 2.02 5.13 -47.99
C TYR A 77 1.76 6.64 -47.78
N LYS A 78 0.67 7.02 -47.11
CA LYS A 78 0.24 8.44 -47.00
C LYS A 78 0.48 9.13 -45.64
N LEU A 79 1.07 8.50 -44.65
CA LEU A 79 1.17 9.07 -43.30
C LEU A 79 2.57 9.01 -42.69
N ARG A 80 3.61 9.37 -43.46
CA ARG A 80 4.88 9.77 -42.85
C ARG A 80 5.09 11.25 -43.11
N ASP A 81 4.79 12.05 -42.13
CA ASP A 81 5.18 13.45 -42.02
C ASP A 81 6.51 13.51 -41.23
N ASP A 82 7.64 13.53 -41.98
CA ASP A 82 9.00 13.60 -41.41
C ASP A 82 9.38 15.02 -40.92
N ASN A 83 8.42 15.81 -40.43
CA ASN A 83 8.65 17.21 -40.10
C ASN A 83 8.39 17.58 -38.62
N TYR A 84 8.53 16.62 -37.69
CA TYR A 84 8.65 16.96 -36.28
C TYR A 84 10.12 16.88 -35.87
N PRO A 85 10.72 17.97 -35.35
CA PRO A 85 12.04 17.88 -34.74
C PRO A 85 11.96 16.95 -33.54
N ASP A 86 12.87 15.99 -33.49
CA ASP A 86 13.08 15.10 -32.35
C ASP A 86 13.13 15.93 -31.07
N ALA A 87 12.03 15.89 -30.32
CA ALA A 87 11.92 16.48 -28.97
C ALA A 87 12.40 15.51 -27.89
N ASP A 88 13.45 14.76 -28.17
CA ASP A 88 14.25 14.09 -27.16
C ASP A 88 15.27 15.06 -26.52
N GLU A 89 14.78 16.20 -26.08
CA GLU A 89 15.44 16.88 -24.98
C GLU A 89 15.15 16.04 -23.72
N ASP A 90 16.15 15.26 -23.31
CA ASP A 90 16.22 14.68 -21.98
C ASP A 90 15.91 15.76 -20.93
N ARG A 91 14.63 15.97 -20.67
CA ARG A 91 14.19 16.72 -19.50
C ARG A 91 14.52 15.86 -18.30
N THR A 92 15.80 15.86 -17.93
CA THR A 92 16.24 15.34 -16.64
C THR A 92 15.46 16.08 -15.58
N MET A 93 14.39 15.47 -15.09
CA MET A 93 13.68 16.00 -13.92
C MET A 93 14.74 16.11 -12.81
N PRO A 94 14.88 17.30 -12.17
CA PRO A 94 15.81 17.43 -11.08
C PRO A 94 15.40 16.43 -10.00
N HIS A 95 16.25 15.43 -9.77
CA HIS A 95 16.06 14.51 -8.66
C HIS A 95 16.13 15.34 -7.38
N ARG A 96 15.05 15.32 -6.60
CA ARG A 96 15.04 15.88 -5.25
C ARG A 96 16.08 15.09 -4.43
N VAL A 97 17.13 15.74 -3.99
CA VAL A 97 18.10 15.15 -3.09
C VAL A 97 17.40 14.96 -1.74
N GLU A 98 17.05 13.73 -1.43
CA GLU A 98 16.47 13.35 -0.14
C GLU A 98 17.62 13.27 0.88
N THR A 99 17.75 14.28 1.73
CA THR A 99 18.72 14.25 2.83
C THR A 99 18.17 13.32 3.92
N SER A 100 18.90 12.28 4.25
CA SER A 100 18.52 11.39 5.35
C SER A 100 18.72 12.07 6.71
N PHE A 101 17.98 11.59 7.73
CA PHE A 101 18.15 12.08 9.10
C PHE A 101 19.61 12.00 9.58
N HIS A 102 20.28 10.90 9.23
CA HIS A 102 21.69 10.71 9.58
C HIS A 102 22.62 11.72 8.89
N GLU A 103 22.35 12.06 7.62
CA GLU A 103 23.13 13.08 6.89
C GLU A 103 23.01 14.46 7.55
N VAL A 104 21.82 14.85 8.00
CA VAL A 104 21.62 16.11 8.72
C VAL A 104 22.46 16.16 10.01
N LEU A 105 22.56 15.02 10.73
CA LEU A 105 23.41 14.94 11.93
C LEU A 105 24.91 14.94 11.60
N LEU A 106 25.32 14.31 10.50
CA LEU A 106 26.70 14.32 10.03
C LEU A 106 27.13 15.71 9.58
N ASP A 107 26.26 16.47 8.93
CA ASP A 107 26.53 17.87 8.56
C ASP A 107 26.76 18.74 9.81
N GLN A 108 25.91 18.57 10.84
CA GLN A 108 26.08 19.26 12.11
C GLN A 108 27.39 18.84 12.83
N LEU A 109 27.76 17.55 12.75
CA LEU A 109 29.04 17.07 13.26
C LEU A 109 30.21 17.73 12.54
N GLY A 110 30.08 17.94 11.21
CA GLY A 110 31.09 18.65 10.41
C GLY A 110 31.34 20.09 10.84
N MET A 111 30.34 20.74 11.47
CA MET A 111 30.49 22.11 12.01
C MET A 111 31.25 22.18 13.33
N LEU A 112 31.44 21.04 14.00
CA LEU A 112 32.21 21.01 15.27
C LEU A 112 33.71 20.91 15.00
N VAL A 113 34.48 21.65 15.77
CA VAL A 113 35.94 21.55 15.75
C VAL A 113 36.37 20.38 16.63
N ILE A 114 36.65 19.23 16.02
CA ILE A 114 36.98 17.97 16.69
C ILE A 114 38.14 17.29 15.96
N ASP A 115 38.97 16.51 16.70
CA ASP A 115 40.02 15.69 16.12
C ASP A 115 39.48 14.57 15.22
N ASP A 116 40.25 14.14 14.23
CA ASP A 116 39.84 13.09 13.29
C ASP A 116 39.45 11.76 13.97
N ARG A 117 40.14 11.39 15.07
CA ARG A 117 39.80 10.21 15.88
C ARG A 117 38.41 10.37 16.52
N THR A 118 38.18 11.52 17.16
CA THR A 118 36.92 11.83 17.82
C THR A 118 35.77 11.95 16.82
N ARG A 119 36.05 12.43 15.60
CA ARG A 119 35.09 12.51 14.51
C ARG A 119 34.59 11.11 14.09
N LYS A 120 35.48 10.15 13.88
CA LYS A 120 35.15 8.78 13.54
C LYS A 120 34.29 8.11 14.62
N ILE A 121 34.63 8.35 15.91
CA ILE A 121 33.81 7.85 17.03
C ILE A 121 32.38 8.45 16.97
N ALA A 122 32.27 9.76 16.74
CA ALA A 122 30.98 10.43 16.64
C ALA A 122 30.18 9.98 15.42
N GLU A 123 30.80 9.74 14.27
CA GLU A 123 30.16 9.17 13.08
C GLU A 123 29.60 7.79 13.37
N GLN A 124 30.31 6.94 14.11
CA GLN A 124 29.84 5.62 14.51
C GLN A 124 28.63 5.72 15.48
N ILE A 125 28.68 6.69 16.42
CA ILE A 125 27.54 6.94 17.33
C ILE A 125 26.33 7.39 16.52
N ILE A 126 26.46 8.34 15.60
CA ILE A 126 25.37 8.81 14.73
C ILE A 126 24.81 7.66 13.89
N GLY A 127 25.66 6.83 13.29
CA GLY A 127 25.24 5.65 12.55
C GLY A 127 24.53 4.56 13.39
N SER A 128 24.61 4.65 14.73
CA SER A 128 23.94 3.74 15.66
C SER A 128 22.61 4.30 16.19
N ILE A 129 22.24 5.53 15.79
CA ILE A 129 20.96 6.15 16.16
C ILE A 129 19.84 5.58 15.27
N ASP A 130 18.72 5.22 15.85
CA ASP A 130 17.53 4.75 15.13
C ASP A 130 16.88 5.92 14.33
N ASP A 131 16.03 5.59 13.34
CA ASP A 131 15.23 6.57 12.59
C ASP A 131 14.31 7.42 13.47
N ASP A 132 13.89 6.91 14.64
CA ASP A 132 13.12 7.64 15.65
C ASP A 132 13.98 8.68 16.40
N GLY A 133 15.32 8.64 16.28
CA GLY A 133 16.28 9.54 16.95
C GLY A 133 16.83 9.02 18.28
N TYR A 134 16.55 7.78 18.67
CA TYR A 134 17.04 7.16 19.91
C TYR A 134 18.31 6.35 19.71
N LEU A 135 19.19 6.39 20.72
CA LEU A 135 20.37 5.54 20.81
C LEU A 135 20.08 4.36 21.75
N ARG A 136 19.52 3.27 21.20
CA ARG A 136 19.19 2.07 21.99
C ARG A 136 20.38 1.16 22.25
N ARG A 137 21.45 1.38 21.54
CA ARG A 137 22.66 0.58 21.63
C ARG A 137 23.50 0.94 22.86
N GLU A 138 23.99 -0.05 23.57
CA GLU A 138 24.86 0.17 24.74
C GLU A 138 26.21 0.73 24.34
N THR A 139 26.81 1.59 25.20
CA THR A 139 28.09 2.24 24.98
C THR A 139 29.25 1.23 24.85
N ALA A 140 29.19 0.12 25.62
CA ALA A 140 30.15 -0.97 25.51
C ALA A 140 30.16 -1.60 24.12
N SER A 141 28.97 -1.87 23.55
CA SER A 141 28.85 -2.45 22.22
C SER A 141 29.37 -1.50 21.12
N ILE A 142 29.19 -0.20 21.30
CA ILE A 142 29.73 0.82 20.38
C ILE A 142 31.28 0.85 20.47
N ALA A 143 31.85 0.73 21.69
CA ALA A 143 33.29 0.65 21.88
C ALA A 143 33.90 -0.60 21.22
N ASP A 144 33.26 -1.74 21.38
CA ASP A 144 33.66 -3.00 20.73
C ASP A 144 33.61 -2.89 19.19
N ASP A 145 32.58 -2.31 18.63
CA ASP A 145 32.47 -2.09 17.18
C ASP A 145 33.57 -1.17 16.64
N LEU A 146 33.91 -0.11 17.38
CA LEU A 146 34.98 0.79 17.00
C LEU A 146 36.35 0.09 17.03
N ALA A 147 36.60 -0.75 18.04
CA ALA A 147 37.81 -1.53 18.14
C ALA A 147 37.90 -2.56 16.97
N PHE A 148 36.84 -3.28 16.65
CA PHE A 148 36.85 -4.31 15.62
C PHE A 148 36.84 -3.76 14.19
N ARG A 149 36.05 -2.72 13.92
CA ARG A 149 35.87 -2.21 12.55
C ARG A 149 36.87 -1.14 12.15
N GLN A 150 37.22 -0.28 13.09
CA GLN A 150 38.04 0.90 12.81
C GLN A 150 39.42 0.88 13.52
N ASN A 151 39.68 -0.16 14.31
CA ASN A 151 40.88 -0.31 15.11
C ASN A 151 41.15 0.91 16.02
N ILE A 152 40.07 1.49 16.58
CA ILE A 152 40.12 2.63 17.49
C ILE A 152 39.73 2.13 18.88
N GLU A 153 40.70 2.14 19.82
CA GLU A 153 40.43 1.85 21.23
C GLU A 153 39.82 3.08 21.91
N THR A 154 38.61 2.93 22.47
CA THR A 154 37.90 4.02 23.16
C THR A 154 37.34 3.52 24.48
N THR A 155 37.21 4.43 25.45
CA THR A 155 36.61 4.17 26.74
C THR A 155 35.13 4.55 26.70
N GLU A 156 34.30 3.89 27.52
CA GLU A 156 32.87 4.24 27.63
C GLU A 156 32.65 5.69 28.05
N GLU A 157 33.53 6.22 28.88
CA GLU A 157 33.48 7.63 29.35
C GLU A 157 33.67 8.62 28.19
N GLU A 158 34.59 8.34 27.25
CA GLU A 158 34.78 9.16 26.04
C GLU A 158 33.53 9.17 25.17
N ILE A 159 32.90 8.02 25.01
CA ILE A 159 31.65 7.88 24.24
C ILE A 159 30.49 8.66 24.91
N GLU A 160 30.38 8.60 26.24
CA GLU A 160 29.35 9.35 26.97
C GLU A 160 29.52 10.88 26.85
N VAL A 161 30.74 11.37 26.86
CA VAL A 161 31.02 12.80 26.64
C VAL A 161 30.59 13.22 25.23
N LEU A 162 30.82 12.34 24.23
CA LEU A 162 30.41 12.63 22.86
C LEU A 162 28.90 12.56 22.69
N ILE A 163 28.24 11.58 23.30
CA ILE A 163 26.76 11.50 23.30
C ILE A 163 26.15 12.80 23.84
N LYS A 164 26.66 13.33 24.95
CA LYS A 164 26.20 14.61 25.51
C LYS A 164 26.38 15.80 24.56
N LYS A 165 27.41 15.78 23.70
CA LYS A 165 27.61 16.80 22.66
C LYS A 165 26.60 16.62 21.52
N ILE A 166 26.35 15.38 21.08
CA ILE A 166 25.38 15.04 20.02
C ILE A 166 23.95 15.37 20.48
N GLN A 167 23.63 15.19 21.76
CA GLN A 167 22.32 15.58 22.33
C GLN A 167 22.01 17.08 22.20
N GLN A 168 23.00 17.91 21.90
CA GLN A 168 22.82 19.35 21.66
C GLN A 168 22.50 19.69 20.21
N PHE A 169 22.52 18.69 19.31
CA PHE A 169 22.17 18.87 17.88
C PHE A 169 20.67 19.13 17.67
N ASP A 170 20.33 19.59 16.48
CA ASP A 170 18.97 19.72 16.02
C ASP A 170 18.55 18.47 15.21
N PRO A 171 17.38 17.88 15.50
CA PRO A 171 16.37 18.27 16.48
C PRO A 171 16.74 17.92 17.94
N PRO A 172 16.23 18.70 18.91
CA PRO A 172 16.58 18.52 20.33
C PRO A 172 16.04 17.18 20.85
N GLY A 173 16.88 16.48 21.64
CA GLY A 173 16.56 15.16 22.21
C GLY A 173 17.07 13.98 21.39
N VAL A 174 17.84 14.21 20.34
CA VAL A 174 18.53 13.17 19.57
C VAL A 174 19.56 12.46 20.44
N ALA A 175 19.85 11.19 20.14
CA ALA A 175 20.76 10.31 20.88
C ALA A 175 20.39 10.10 22.35
N ALA A 176 19.13 10.28 22.72
CA ALA A 176 18.62 9.87 24.02
C ALA A 176 18.45 8.35 24.09
N ARG A 177 18.70 7.76 25.26
CA ARG A 177 18.52 6.31 25.51
C ARG A 177 17.05 5.96 25.70
N ASP A 178 16.35 6.80 26.47
CA ASP A 178 14.96 6.62 26.86
C ASP A 178 14.12 7.86 26.59
N LEU A 179 12.79 7.67 26.55
CA LEU A 179 11.83 8.76 26.38
C LEU A 179 11.99 9.84 27.48
N GLN A 180 12.25 9.44 28.72
CA GLN A 180 12.45 10.35 29.82
C GLN A 180 13.67 11.28 29.56
N GLU A 181 14.79 10.73 29.13
CA GLU A 181 16.00 11.51 28.80
C GLU A 181 15.76 12.45 27.62
N CYS A 182 15.05 11.99 26.58
CA CYS A 182 14.68 12.79 25.41
C CYS A 182 13.87 14.03 25.82
N LEU A 183 12.79 13.82 26.58
CA LEU A 183 11.93 14.91 27.04
C LEU A 183 12.67 15.88 28.00
N LEU A 184 13.50 15.36 28.89
CA LEU A 184 14.31 16.17 29.79
C LEU A 184 15.32 17.04 29.03
N THR A 185 15.96 16.51 28.00
CA THR A 185 16.91 17.25 27.15
C THR A 185 16.21 18.40 26.42
N GLN A 186 15.01 18.14 25.88
CA GLN A 186 14.19 19.17 25.23
C GLN A 186 13.75 20.28 26.21
N LEU A 187 13.29 19.90 27.42
CA LEU A 187 12.90 20.89 28.43
C LEU A 187 14.08 21.72 28.93
N ARG A 188 15.23 21.10 29.13
CA ARG A 188 16.46 21.82 29.56
C ARG A 188 16.86 22.85 28.51
N ARG A 189 16.71 22.56 27.22
CA ARG A 189 16.97 23.52 26.12
C ARG A 189 15.93 24.64 26.08
N LYS A 190 14.67 24.37 26.47
CA LYS A 190 13.57 25.36 26.56
C LYS A 190 13.57 26.14 27.88
N LYS A 191 14.51 25.90 28.77
CA LYS A 191 14.60 26.54 30.09
C LYS A 191 14.95 28.04 29.98
N ASN A 192 13.93 28.87 29.79
CA ASN A 192 14.03 30.34 29.70
C ASN A 192 13.49 31.04 30.93
N GLY A 193 13.62 30.45 32.14
CA GLY A 193 13.11 31.04 33.38
C GLY A 193 11.59 30.88 33.64
N ASN A 194 10.89 30.08 32.84
CA ASN A 194 9.46 29.77 33.05
C ASN A 194 9.32 28.74 34.18
N LYS A 195 8.62 29.10 35.24
CA LYS A 195 8.35 28.21 36.39
C LYS A 195 7.64 26.92 36.00
N SER A 196 6.76 26.94 35.01
CA SER A 196 6.06 25.75 34.51
C SER A 196 6.99 24.76 33.83
N VAL A 197 8.09 25.22 33.21
CA VAL A 197 9.11 24.35 32.62
C VAL A 197 9.99 23.70 33.70
N ASP A 198 10.34 24.46 34.75
CA ASP A 198 11.10 23.91 35.87
C ASP A 198 10.28 22.81 36.60
N MET A 199 8.99 23.07 36.86
CA MET A 199 8.08 22.07 37.44
C MET A 199 7.89 20.86 36.49
N ALA A 200 7.89 21.04 35.18
CA ALA A 200 7.83 19.93 34.22
C ALA A 200 9.09 19.05 34.28
N ILE A 201 10.26 19.67 34.47
CA ILE A 201 11.52 18.93 34.68
C ILE A 201 11.44 18.11 35.96
N ASP A 202 10.93 18.67 37.07
CA ASP A 202 10.79 17.95 38.33
C ASP A 202 9.79 16.79 38.20
N VAL A 203 8.66 16.97 37.50
CA VAL A 203 7.70 15.89 37.23
C VAL A 203 8.35 14.74 36.46
N LEU A 204 9.06 15.06 35.38
CA LEU A 204 9.71 14.03 34.55
C LEU A 204 10.89 13.37 35.27
N THR A 205 11.56 14.05 36.19
CA THR A 205 12.71 13.50 36.93
C THR A 205 12.29 12.56 38.05
N TYR A 206 11.27 12.96 38.84
CA TYR A 206 10.89 12.25 40.05
C TYR A 206 9.61 11.42 39.94
N TYR A 207 8.70 11.77 39.01
CA TYR A 207 7.35 11.18 38.91
C TYR A 207 7.03 10.69 37.49
N PHE A 208 8.03 10.26 36.74
CA PHE A 208 7.83 9.78 35.36
C PHE A 208 6.86 8.60 35.26
N ASP A 209 6.99 7.60 36.16
CA ASP A 209 6.11 6.42 36.18
C ASP A 209 4.67 6.76 36.53
N GLU A 210 4.46 7.68 37.46
CA GLU A 210 3.14 8.18 37.82
C GLU A 210 2.53 9.00 36.69
N PHE A 211 3.33 9.78 35.99
CA PHE A 211 2.92 10.55 34.81
C PHE A 211 2.47 9.62 33.68
N THR A 212 3.25 8.59 33.35
CA THR A 212 2.92 7.60 32.32
C THR A 212 1.62 6.85 32.65
N LYS A 213 1.39 6.54 33.92
CA LYS A 213 0.17 5.89 34.39
C LYS A 213 -1.01 6.85 34.63
N LYS A 214 -0.84 8.16 34.35
CA LYS A 214 -1.81 9.23 34.62
C LYS A 214 -2.29 9.32 36.06
N HIS A 215 -1.41 9.04 37.04
CA HIS A 215 -1.71 9.20 38.46
C HIS A 215 -1.48 10.64 38.93
N TYR A 216 -2.27 11.56 38.42
CA TYR A 216 -2.15 12.99 38.67
C TYR A 216 -2.27 13.37 40.14
N ASP A 217 -3.14 12.71 40.90
CA ASP A 217 -3.34 12.95 42.35
C ASP A 217 -2.05 12.75 43.16
N LYS A 218 -1.19 11.80 42.76
CA LYS A 218 0.09 11.58 43.43
C LYS A 218 1.12 12.67 43.11
N ILE A 219 1.15 13.09 41.83
CA ILE A 219 2.04 14.18 41.37
C ILE A 219 1.70 15.47 42.11
N GLN A 220 0.40 15.79 42.22
CA GLN A 220 -0.06 16.98 42.92
C GLN A 220 0.36 17.01 44.39
N ARG A 221 0.17 15.88 45.08
CA ARG A 221 0.57 15.77 46.50
C ARG A 221 2.08 15.82 46.69
N GLY A 222 2.83 15.25 45.76
CA GLY A 222 4.30 15.20 45.87
C GLY A 222 4.97 16.53 45.59
N LEU A 223 4.44 17.35 44.68
CA LEU A 223 5.00 18.64 44.30
C LEU A 223 4.18 19.82 44.81
N ASN A 224 3.09 19.60 45.59
CA ASN A 224 2.17 20.62 46.09
C ASN A 224 1.64 21.58 44.99
N LEU A 225 1.25 21.00 43.83
CA LEU A 225 0.79 21.74 42.68
C LEU A 225 -0.76 21.94 42.71
N SER A 226 -1.24 23.10 42.26
CA SER A 226 -2.65 23.30 41.99
C SER A 226 -3.07 22.59 40.70
N ASP A 227 -4.39 22.36 40.51
CA ASP A 227 -4.93 21.75 39.29
C ASP A 227 -4.56 22.53 38.03
N GLU A 228 -4.57 23.87 38.12
CA GLU A 228 -4.21 24.76 37.01
C GLU A 228 -2.73 24.65 36.65
N GLN A 229 -1.86 24.65 37.64
CA GLN A 229 -0.41 24.50 37.45
C GLN A 229 -0.07 23.13 36.84
N LEU A 230 -0.73 22.05 37.31
CA LEU A 230 -0.53 20.75 36.76
C LEU A 230 -0.97 20.67 35.29
N LYS A 231 -2.07 21.30 34.92
CA LYS A 231 -2.51 21.42 33.51
C LYS A 231 -1.50 22.15 32.65
N GLU A 232 -0.92 23.25 33.14
CA GLU A 232 0.13 23.97 32.42
C GLU A 232 1.37 23.10 32.22
N VAL A 233 1.80 22.39 33.26
CA VAL A 233 2.94 21.47 33.19
C VAL A 233 2.68 20.37 32.17
N ILE A 234 1.52 19.73 32.20
CA ILE A 234 1.15 18.71 31.23
C ILE A 234 1.14 19.25 29.81
N ASN A 235 0.59 20.46 29.60
CA ASN A 235 0.57 21.11 28.30
C ASN A 235 1.98 21.42 27.77
N GLN A 236 2.94 21.73 28.66
CA GLN A 236 4.35 21.90 28.26
C GLN A 236 4.96 20.58 27.83
N ILE A 237 4.66 19.47 28.53
CA ILE A 237 5.18 18.15 28.20
C ILE A 237 4.58 17.64 26.88
N ILE A 238 3.27 17.81 26.65
CA ILE A 238 2.57 17.38 25.42
C ILE A 238 3.11 18.11 24.17
N LYS A 239 3.57 19.36 24.31
CA LYS A 239 4.17 20.14 23.21
C LYS A 239 5.59 19.68 22.83
N LEU A 240 6.15 18.71 23.52
CA LEU A 240 7.46 18.14 23.18
C LEU A 240 7.32 17.04 22.14
N ASN A 241 8.36 16.85 21.34
CA ASN A 241 8.40 15.80 20.34
C ASN A 241 8.96 14.50 20.93
N PRO A 242 8.17 13.41 21.05
CA PRO A 242 8.67 12.13 21.57
C PRO A 242 9.57 11.38 20.57
N LYS A 243 9.56 11.76 19.27
CA LYS A 243 10.35 11.13 18.20
C LYS A 243 11.11 12.19 17.40
N PRO A 244 12.26 12.63 17.85
CA PRO A 244 12.97 13.73 17.21
C PRO A 244 13.42 13.42 15.77
N GLY A 245 13.69 12.16 15.43
CA GLY A 245 14.03 11.74 14.07
C GLY A 245 12.83 11.72 13.10
N GLY A 246 11.61 11.56 13.63
CA GLY A 246 10.39 11.39 12.84
C GLY A 246 10.08 12.59 11.93
N ASP A 247 10.25 13.81 12.42
CA ASP A 247 9.94 15.03 11.67
C ASP A 247 10.76 15.14 10.37
N VAL A 248 12.04 14.77 10.40
CA VAL A 248 12.93 14.83 9.24
C VAL A 248 12.62 13.69 8.27
N THR A 249 12.28 12.51 8.81
CA THR A 249 11.96 11.32 8.02
C THR A 249 10.58 11.44 7.35
N GLU A 250 9.59 12.06 8.00
CA GLU A 250 8.26 12.27 7.42
C GLU A 250 8.27 13.24 6.24
N VAL A 251 9.08 14.31 6.30
CA VAL A 251 9.22 15.27 5.20
C VAL A 251 9.83 14.62 3.95
N ASN A 252 10.69 13.62 4.14
CA ASN A 252 11.42 12.94 3.06
C ASN A 252 10.83 11.57 2.69
N LYS A 253 9.78 11.13 3.37
CA LYS A 253 9.13 9.88 3.01
C LYS A 253 8.49 10.03 1.64
N ALA A 254 9.09 9.39 0.64
CA ALA A 254 8.45 9.23 -0.66
C ALA A 254 7.08 8.58 -0.42
N GLU A 255 6.03 9.33 -0.66
CA GLU A 255 4.67 8.77 -0.54
C GLU A 255 4.58 7.56 -1.45
N SER A 256 4.35 6.39 -0.88
CA SER A 256 4.15 5.17 -1.65
C SER A 256 2.87 5.32 -2.47
N TYR A 257 3.03 5.75 -3.72
CA TYR A 257 1.92 5.88 -4.64
C TYR A 257 1.36 4.50 -4.99
N VAL A 258 0.09 4.28 -4.68
CA VAL A 258 -0.61 3.05 -5.02
C VAL A 258 -1.34 3.27 -6.34
N ILE A 259 -0.94 2.55 -7.39
CA ILE A 259 -1.63 2.56 -8.68
C ILE A 259 -2.91 1.76 -8.54
N PRO A 260 -4.10 2.36 -8.71
CA PRO A 260 -5.37 1.63 -8.63
C PRO A 260 -5.56 0.75 -9.87
N ASP A 261 -6.17 -0.43 -9.66
CA ASP A 261 -6.52 -1.35 -10.74
C ASP A 261 -7.91 -1.04 -11.32
N PHE A 262 -8.78 -0.41 -10.52
CA PHE A 262 -10.15 -0.07 -10.89
C PHE A 262 -10.47 1.38 -10.56
N PHE A 263 -11.30 1.99 -11.39
CA PHE A 263 -11.87 3.30 -11.15
C PHE A 263 -13.39 3.20 -11.13
N ILE A 264 -14.01 3.81 -10.12
CA ILE A 264 -15.47 3.96 -10.04
C ILE A 264 -15.79 5.44 -10.04
N ALA A 265 -16.54 5.86 -11.03
CA ALA A 265 -17.07 7.22 -11.13
C ALA A 265 -18.58 7.20 -10.85
N ASN A 266 -19.07 8.26 -10.20
CA ASN A 266 -20.50 8.43 -9.93
C ASN A 266 -21.06 9.50 -10.86
N ASN A 267 -21.76 9.08 -11.91
CA ASN A 267 -22.43 9.96 -12.85
C ASN A 267 -23.91 10.11 -12.46
N ALA A 268 -24.23 11.14 -11.69
CA ALA A 268 -25.60 11.47 -11.26
C ALA A 268 -26.37 10.28 -10.61
N GLY A 269 -25.70 9.50 -9.77
CA GLY A 269 -26.28 8.33 -9.10
C GLY A 269 -26.12 7.01 -9.86
N LYS A 270 -25.54 7.03 -11.06
CA LYS A 270 -25.16 5.82 -11.80
C LYS A 270 -23.68 5.58 -11.63
N LEU A 271 -23.32 4.42 -11.08
CA LEU A 271 -21.93 4.01 -10.90
C LEU A 271 -21.38 3.43 -12.21
N GLU A 272 -20.25 3.95 -12.65
CA GLU A 272 -19.54 3.47 -13.84
C GLU A 272 -18.21 2.87 -13.41
N LEU A 273 -17.99 1.61 -13.75
CA LEU A 273 -16.76 0.87 -13.47
C LEU A 273 -15.86 0.87 -14.70
N SER A 274 -14.62 1.32 -14.54
CA SER A 274 -13.57 1.20 -15.54
C SER A 274 -12.34 0.48 -14.98
N LEU A 275 -11.68 -0.31 -15.84
CA LEU A 275 -10.42 -0.97 -15.55
C LEU A 275 -9.25 -0.05 -15.93
N ASN A 276 -8.18 -0.10 -15.15
CA ASN A 276 -6.94 0.55 -15.53
C ASN A 276 -6.20 -0.31 -16.57
N SER A 277 -6.39 0.00 -17.83
CA SER A 277 -5.77 -0.70 -18.96
C SER A 277 -4.49 -0.05 -19.48
N LYS A 278 -4.03 1.06 -18.87
CA LYS A 278 -2.87 1.82 -19.36
C LYS A 278 -1.60 0.99 -19.58
N ASN A 279 -1.41 -0.09 -18.81
CA ASN A 279 -0.23 -0.95 -18.89
C ASN A 279 -0.52 -2.32 -19.56
N ALA A 280 -1.63 -2.44 -20.27
CA ALA A 280 -2.01 -3.65 -21.00
C ALA A 280 -2.35 -3.23 -22.45
N PRO A 281 -1.33 -3.08 -23.32
CA PRO A 281 -1.58 -2.76 -24.73
C PRO A 281 -2.39 -3.89 -25.38
N ASP A 282 -3.21 -3.54 -26.34
CA ASP A 282 -3.94 -4.51 -27.12
C ASP A 282 -2.98 -5.35 -27.98
N LEU A 283 -3.12 -6.66 -27.85
CA LEU A 283 -2.26 -7.62 -28.53
C LEU A 283 -3.00 -8.25 -29.70
N ARG A 284 -2.31 -8.36 -30.83
CA ARG A 284 -2.80 -9.07 -32.00
C ARG A 284 -1.80 -10.09 -32.50
N ILE A 285 -2.30 -11.02 -33.30
CA ILE A 285 -1.42 -11.99 -33.99
C ILE A 285 -0.88 -11.33 -35.24
N SER A 286 0.43 -11.41 -35.42
CA SER A 286 1.13 -10.86 -36.60
C SER A 286 0.51 -11.37 -37.91
N GLU A 287 0.17 -10.44 -38.78
CA GLU A 287 -0.41 -10.74 -40.10
C GLU A 287 0.55 -11.51 -40.99
N GLY A 288 1.85 -11.22 -40.90
CA GLY A 288 2.88 -11.93 -41.65
C GLY A 288 2.89 -13.44 -41.38
N TYR A 289 2.67 -13.85 -40.13
CA TYR A 289 2.58 -15.26 -39.78
C TYR A 289 1.25 -15.90 -40.25
N LYS A 290 0.14 -15.15 -40.29
CA LYS A 290 -1.12 -15.61 -40.91
C LYS A 290 -0.98 -15.79 -42.42
N GLU A 291 -0.29 -14.87 -43.10
CA GLU A 291 -0.03 -14.96 -44.54
C GLU A 291 0.87 -16.15 -44.89
N MET A 292 1.92 -16.40 -44.13
CA MET A 292 2.78 -17.58 -44.32
C MET A 292 1.99 -18.88 -44.22
N LEU A 293 1.00 -18.99 -43.33
CA LEU A 293 0.09 -20.14 -43.25
C LEU A 293 -0.82 -20.22 -44.50
N LYS A 294 -1.37 -19.08 -44.96
CA LYS A 294 -2.21 -19.02 -46.18
C LYS A 294 -1.44 -19.44 -47.43
N GLU A 295 -0.18 -18.97 -47.58
CA GLU A 295 0.70 -19.36 -48.71
C GLU A 295 1.03 -20.85 -48.72
N TYR A 296 1.27 -21.42 -47.55
CA TYR A 296 1.51 -22.85 -47.45
C TYR A 296 0.28 -23.67 -47.85
N ASP A 297 -0.91 -23.26 -47.48
CA ASP A 297 -2.15 -23.97 -47.86
C ASP A 297 -2.39 -23.93 -49.38
N ARG A 298 -1.97 -22.85 -50.03
CA ARG A 298 -2.03 -22.68 -51.49
C ARG A 298 -0.90 -23.43 -52.23
N GLY A 299 0.19 -23.80 -51.53
CA GLY A 299 1.38 -24.40 -52.07
C GLY A 299 1.34 -25.94 -52.12
N SER A 300 2.31 -26.54 -52.85
CA SER A 300 2.44 -28.03 -53.00
C SER A 300 2.97 -28.67 -51.70
N LYS A 301 2.14 -29.45 -51.01
CA LYS A 301 2.38 -30.09 -49.68
C LYS A 301 3.50 -31.15 -49.63
N LYS A 302 4.53 -31.11 -50.48
CA LYS A 302 5.44 -32.28 -50.66
C LYS A 302 6.76 -32.23 -49.89
N ASP A 303 7.19 -31.12 -49.33
CA ASP A 303 8.51 -31.02 -48.70
C ASP A 303 8.45 -31.18 -47.16
N LYS A 304 9.20 -32.16 -46.61
CA LYS A 304 9.30 -32.40 -45.15
C LYS A 304 9.73 -31.15 -44.35
N ARG A 305 10.67 -30.36 -44.89
CA ARG A 305 11.15 -29.11 -44.25
C ARG A 305 10.07 -28.03 -44.16
N GLN A 306 9.18 -27.96 -45.15
CA GLN A 306 8.06 -27.04 -45.14
C GLN A 306 7.02 -27.45 -44.12
N LYS A 307 6.77 -28.77 -43.93
CA LYS A 307 5.86 -29.28 -42.87
C LYS A 307 6.38 -28.94 -41.46
N GLU A 308 7.68 -29.09 -41.20
CA GLU A 308 8.29 -28.73 -39.91
C GLU A 308 8.19 -27.21 -39.64
N ALA A 309 8.41 -26.39 -40.69
CA ALA A 309 8.29 -24.93 -40.55
C ALA A 309 6.84 -24.50 -40.24
N VAL A 310 5.86 -25.13 -40.89
CA VAL A 310 4.43 -24.85 -40.64
C VAL A 310 4.02 -25.30 -39.24
N LEU A 311 4.49 -26.44 -38.79
CA LEU A 311 4.22 -26.89 -37.41
C LEU A 311 4.78 -25.93 -36.39
N PHE A 312 5.99 -25.41 -36.63
CA PHE A 312 6.58 -24.37 -35.78
C PHE A 312 5.74 -23.05 -35.76
N ILE A 313 5.34 -22.60 -36.96
CA ILE A 313 4.48 -21.39 -37.09
C ILE A 313 3.15 -21.60 -36.37
N LYS A 314 2.52 -22.77 -36.57
CA LYS A 314 1.26 -23.10 -35.87
C LYS A 314 1.44 -23.07 -34.33
N GLN A 315 2.48 -23.71 -33.80
CA GLN A 315 2.77 -23.68 -32.37
C GLN A 315 2.95 -22.25 -31.83
N LYS A 316 3.62 -21.36 -32.59
CA LYS A 316 3.80 -19.96 -32.18
C LYS A 316 2.50 -19.16 -32.22
N ILE A 317 1.64 -19.40 -33.21
CA ILE A 317 0.31 -18.76 -33.30
C ILE A 317 -0.59 -19.27 -32.19
N ASP A 318 -0.60 -20.59 -31.91
CA ASP A 318 -1.41 -21.15 -30.82
C ASP A 318 -0.96 -20.63 -29.46
N ALA A 319 0.35 -20.50 -29.22
CA ALA A 319 0.90 -19.87 -28.02
C ALA A 319 0.48 -18.38 -27.92
N ALA A 320 0.50 -17.63 -29.04
CA ALA A 320 0.05 -16.26 -29.10
C ALA A 320 -1.45 -16.11 -28.79
N LYS A 321 -2.30 -16.95 -29.41
CA LYS A 321 -3.74 -16.99 -29.12
C LYS A 321 -3.99 -17.27 -27.63
N TRP A 322 -3.37 -18.31 -27.11
CA TRP A 322 -3.51 -18.69 -25.71
C TRP A 322 -3.12 -17.54 -24.75
N PHE A 323 -2.08 -16.79 -25.08
CA PHE A 323 -1.64 -15.66 -24.27
C PHE A 323 -2.63 -14.49 -24.33
N ILE A 324 -3.13 -14.16 -25.53
CA ILE A 324 -4.17 -13.13 -25.72
C ILE A 324 -5.45 -13.50 -24.96
N ASP A 325 -5.91 -14.75 -25.06
CA ASP A 325 -7.09 -15.25 -24.37
C ASP A 325 -6.89 -15.23 -22.86
N ALA A 326 -5.70 -15.56 -22.38
CA ALA A 326 -5.37 -15.49 -20.96
C ALA A 326 -5.41 -14.05 -20.42
N ILE A 327 -5.01 -13.05 -21.20
CA ILE A 327 -5.12 -11.62 -20.84
C ILE A 327 -6.59 -11.18 -20.85
N LYS A 328 -7.35 -11.52 -21.90
CA LYS A 328 -8.78 -11.22 -21.99
C LYS A 328 -9.55 -11.87 -20.81
N GLN A 329 -9.30 -13.13 -20.52
CA GLN A 329 -9.89 -13.84 -19.38
C GLN A 329 -9.52 -13.17 -18.05
N ARG A 330 -8.28 -12.71 -17.89
CA ARG A 330 -7.87 -11.96 -16.71
C ARG A 330 -8.70 -10.69 -16.56
N GLN A 331 -8.81 -9.87 -17.62
CA GLN A 331 -9.57 -8.63 -17.62
C GLN A 331 -11.06 -8.90 -17.28
N GLN A 332 -11.66 -9.89 -17.91
CA GLN A 332 -13.06 -10.30 -17.68
C GLN A 332 -13.28 -10.76 -16.23
N THR A 333 -12.36 -11.56 -15.68
CA THR A 333 -12.43 -12.02 -14.28
C THR A 333 -12.33 -10.85 -13.30
N LEU A 334 -11.42 -9.92 -13.53
CA LEU A 334 -11.25 -8.73 -12.70
C LEU A 334 -12.49 -7.83 -12.78
N TYR A 335 -13.00 -7.57 -13.99
CA TYR A 335 -14.18 -6.76 -14.21
C TYR A 335 -15.42 -7.36 -13.53
N ASN A 336 -15.72 -8.65 -13.78
CA ASN A 336 -16.87 -9.34 -13.19
C ASN A 336 -16.80 -9.34 -11.66
N THR A 337 -15.60 -9.59 -11.08
CA THR A 337 -15.43 -9.57 -9.62
C THR A 337 -15.72 -8.19 -9.05
N MET A 338 -15.16 -7.12 -9.65
CA MET A 338 -15.36 -5.77 -9.15
C MET A 338 -16.79 -5.27 -9.37
N HIS A 339 -17.40 -5.58 -10.52
CA HIS A 339 -18.79 -5.25 -10.82
C HIS A 339 -19.74 -5.87 -9.79
N THR A 340 -19.55 -7.14 -9.46
CA THR A 340 -20.35 -7.82 -8.44
C THR A 340 -20.17 -7.21 -7.05
N ILE A 341 -18.95 -6.78 -6.69
CA ILE A 341 -18.67 -6.07 -5.43
C ILE A 341 -19.38 -4.70 -5.43
N MET A 342 -19.32 -3.98 -6.54
CA MET A 342 -19.96 -2.68 -6.70
C MET A 342 -21.49 -2.79 -6.56
N ASP A 343 -22.11 -3.77 -7.18
CA ASP A 343 -23.55 -4.02 -7.06
C ASP A 343 -23.96 -4.40 -5.63
N TYR A 344 -23.13 -5.20 -4.95
CA TYR A 344 -23.42 -5.62 -3.58
C TYR A 344 -23.29 -4.46 -2.58
N GLN A 345 -22.30 -3.59 -2.76
CA GLN A 345 -21.98 -2.45 -1.90
C GLN A 345 -22.44 -1.10 -2.49
N HIS A 346 -23.49 -1.11 -3.31
CA HIS A 346 -23.96 0.06 -4.05
C HIS A 346 -24.14 1.30 -3.16
N ASP A 347 -24.72 1.13 -1.96
CA ASP A 347 -25.00 2.22 -1.02
C ASP A 347 -23.71 2.90 -0.53
N PHE A 348 -22.64 2.12 -0.29
CA PHE A 348 -21.33 2.66 0.08
C PHE A 348 -20.73 3.48 -1.06
N PHE A 349 -20.76 2.98 -2.29
CA PHE A 349 -20.17 3.69 -3.43
C PHE A 349 -20.92 4.98 -3.80
N LEU A 350 -22.17 5.13 -3.38
CA LEU A 350 -22.92 6.38 -3.53
C LEU A 350 -22.66 7.39 -2.41
N THR A 351 -22.56 6.93 -1.17
CA THR A 351 -22.54 7.80 0.02
C THR A 351 -21.13 8.03 0.59
N GLY A 352 -20.23 7.07 0.40
CA GLY A 352 -18.91 7.05 1.03
C GLY A 352 -18.93 6.67 2.53
N ASP A 353 -20.09 6.33 3.07
CA ASP A 353 -20.24 6.04 4.49
C ASP A 353 -19.91 4.57 4.82
N GLU A 354 -18.94 4.36 5.72
CA GLU A 354 -18.58 3.01 6.18
C GLU A 354 -19.71 2.29 6.92
N THR A 355 -20.72 3.03 7.43
CA THR A 355 -21.89 2.46 8.07
C THR A 355 -22.86 1.82 7.09
N SER A 356 -22.82 2.25 5.82
CA SER A 356 -23.65 1.69 4.74
C SER A 356 -23.11 0.39 4.16
N LEU A 357 -21.94 -0.09 4.67
CA LEU A 357 -21.34 -1.33 4.18
C LEU A 357 -22.14 -2.55 4.64
N ARG A 358 -22.64 -3.31 3.67
CA ARG A 358 -23.29 -4.60 3.92
C ARG A 358 -22.25 -5.67 4.22
N PRO A 359 -22.48 -6.57 5.18
CA PRO A 359 -21.59 -7.70 5.41
C PRO A 359 -21.50 -8.58 4.17
N MET A 360 -20.30 -8.90 3.73
CA MET A 360 -20.02 -9.64 2.51
C MET A 360 -18.86 -10.61 2.72
N ILE A 361 -19.06 -11.87 2.37
CA ILE A 361 -18.03 -12.88 2.42
C ILE A 361 -17.54 -13.24 1.00
N LEU A 362 -16.35 -13.81 0.90
CA LEU A 362 -15.75 -14.20 -0.39
C LEU A 362 -16.63 -15.21 -1.15
N LYS A 363 -17.37 -16.05 -0.43
CA LYS A 363 -18.26 -17.05 -1.01
C LYS A 363 -19.43 -16.42 -1.78
N ASP A 364 -20.00 -15.32 -1.28
CA ASP A 364 -21.13 -14.63 -1.91
C ASP A 364 -20.77 -14.11 -3.31
N ILE A 365 -19.54 -13.57 -3.44
CA ILE A 365 -19.02 -13.12 -4.72
C ILE A 365 -18.66 -14.30 -5.62
N ALA A 366 -18.06 -15.35 -5.08
CA ALA A 366 -17.70 -16.54 -5.83
C ALA A 366 -18.93 -17.21 -6.47
N GLU A 367 -20.03 -17.32 -5.73
CA GLU A 367 -21.30 -17.89 -6.23
C GLU A 367 -21.94 -17.03 -7.33
N ARG A 368 -21.87 -15.68 -7.18
CA ARG A 368 -22.46 -14.77 -8.20
C ARG A 368 -21.63 -14.68 -9.49
N THR A 369 -20.32 -14.78 -9.37
CA THR A 369 -19.39 -14.69 -10.52
C THR A 369 -19.08 -16.04 -11.15
N ALA A 370 -19.57 -17.15 -10.57
CA ALA A 370 -19.23 -18.52 -10.94
C ALA A 370 -17.71 -18.79 -10.94
N LEU A 371 -16.98 -18.14 -10.02
CA LEU A 371 -15.53 -18.26 -9.85
C LEU A 371 -15.18 -19.03 -8.57
N ASP A 372 -13.98 -19.61 -8.52
CA ASP A 372 -13.45 -20.20 -7.31
C ASP A 372 -13.20 -19.17 -6.21
N ILE A 373 -13.53 -19.51 -4.96
CA ILE A 373 -13.27 -18.67 -3.77
C ILE A 373 -11.79 -18.29 -3.69
N SER A 374 -10.89 -19.18 -4.08
CA SER A 374 -9.45 -18.93 -4.11
C SER A 374 -9.08 -17.83 -5.10
N THR A 375 -9.75 -17.75 -6.24
CA THR A 375 -9.55 -16.71 -7.27
C THR A 375 -10.03 -15.35 -6.75
N VAL A 376 -11.25 -15.29 -6.21
CA VAL A 376 -11.80 -14.07 -5.61
C VAL A 376 -10.91 -13.57 -4.46
N SER A 377 -10.42 -14.48 -3.59
CA SER A 377 -9.51 -14.15 -2.49
C SER A 377 -8.20 -13.53 -2.98
N ARG A 378 -7.61 -14.05 -4.06
CA ARG A 378 -6.38 -13.49 -4.66
C ARG A 378 -6.60 -12.09 -5.20
N VAL A 379 -7.72 -11.87 -5.90
CA VAL A 379 -8.10 -10.54 -6.40
C VAL A 379 -8.33 -9.58 -5.22
N ALA A 380 -9.13 -9.97 -4.24
CA ALA A 380 -9.47 -9.14 -3.08
C ALA A 380 -8.24 -8.71 -2.26
N ASN A 381 -7.24 -9.58 -2.13
CA ASN A 381 -6.05 -9.30 -1.33
C ASN A 381 -5.01 -8.42 -2.05
N SER A 382 -4.99 -8.40 -3.39
CA SER A 382 -3.91 -7.76 -4.16
C SER A 382 -4.32 -6.48 -4.87
N LYS A 383 -5.63 -6.25 -5.11
CA LYS A 383 -6.12 -5.19 -5.99
C LYS A 383 -6.71 -4.01 -5.24
N PHE A 384 -6.63 -2.82 -5.88
CA PHE A 384 -7.10 -1.54 -5.34
C PHE A 384 -8.13 -0.91 -6.26
N VAL A 385 -9.11 -0.23 -5.67
CA VAL A 385 -10.13 0.55 -6.37
C VAL A 385 -10.04 2.01 -5.93
N GLN A 386 -10.07 2.90 -6.89
CA GLN A 386 -10.19 4.33 -6.67
C GLN A 386 -11.65 4.74 -6.84
N THR A 387 -12.15 5.46 -5.85
CA THR A 387 -13.49 6.05 -5.81
C THR A 387 -13.36 7.56 -5.59
N GLU A 388 -14.44 8.31 -5.68
CA GLU A 388 -14.48 9.74 -5.34
C GLU A 388 -14.07 10.01 -3.88
N PHE A 389 -14.29 9.05 -2.98
CA PHE A 389 -14.00 9.16 -1.54
C PHE A 389 -12.57 8.76 -1.16
N GLY A 390 -11.83 8.10 -2.07
CA GLY A 390 -10.47 7.64 -1.84
C GLY A 390 -10.14 6.32 -2.51
N THR A 391 -8.91 5.86 -2.28
CA THR A 391 -8.42 4.58 -2.79
C THR A 391 -8.53 3.50 -1.72
N TYR A 392 -9.27 2.43 -2.02
CA TYR A 392 -9.51 1.33 -1.12
C TYR A 392 -8.94 0.03 -1.65
N ARG A 393 -8.38 -0.80 -0.77
CA ARG A 393 -8.04 -2.17 -1.10
C ARG A 393 -9.32 -3.00 -1.17
N LEU A 394 -9.49 -3.91 -2.15
CA LEU A 394 -10.71 -4.70 -2.27
C LEU A 394 -11.06 -5.51 -1.01
N LYS A 395 -10.04 -5.95 -0.27
CA LYS A 395 -10.23 -6.60 1.03
C LYS A 395 -11.04 -5.75 2.03
N PHE A 396 -11.08 -4.43 1.85
CA PHE A 396 -11.83 -3.51 2.69
C PHE A 396 -13.34 -3.82 2.69
N PHE A 397 -13.90 -4.27 1.59
CA PHE A 397 -15.33 -4.55 1.43
C PHE A 397 -15.77 -5.87 2.03
N PHE A 398 -14.83 -6.76 2.33
CA PHE A 398 -15.11 -8.06 2.93
C PHE A 398 -15.04 -7.96 4.46
N SER A 399 -16.16 -8.16 5.12
CA SER A 399 -16.28 -8.13 6.58
C SER A 399 -17.11 -9.31 7.08
N GLU A 400 -16.75 -9.80 8.26
CA GLU A 400 -17.56 -10.80 8.94
C GLU A 400 -18.91 -10.19 9.36
N SER A 401 -20.00 -10.95 9.22
CA SER A 401 -21.32 -10.57 9.70
C SER A 401 -21.44 -10.80 11.21
N LEU A 402 -22.13 -9.89 11.87
CA LEU A 402 -22.61 -10.03 13.23
C LEU A 402 -24.13 -10.04 13.19
N SER A 403 -24.76 -11.03 13.82
CA SER A 403 -26.21 -11.05 13.97
C SER A 403 -26.65 -10.07 15.07
N THR A 404 -27.58 -9.21 14.72
CA THR A 404 -28.30 -8.34 15.68
C THR A 404 -29.47 -9.09 16.30
N ASP A 405 -30.00 -8.56 17.41
CA ASP A 405 -31.19 -9.13 18.06
C ASP A 405 -32.44 -9.06 17.15
N SER A 406 -32.46 -8.15 16.16
CA SER A 406 -33.48 -8.06 15.13
C SER A 406 -33.37 -9.12 14.03
N GLY A 407 -32.27 -9.89 13.99
CA GLY A 407 -32.00 -10.88 12.96
C GLY A 407 -31.36 -10.31 11.67
N GLU A 408 -31.03 -9.03 11.67
CA GLU A 408 -30.28 -8.40 10.60
C GLU A 408 -28.78 -8.68 10.76
N GLU A 409 -28.10 -8.93 9.65
CA GLU A 409 -26.65 -9.10 9.63
C GLU A 409 -25.97 -7.75 9.44
N VAL A 410 -25.11 -7.38 10.40
CA VAL A 410 -24.41 -6.10 10.40
C VAL A 410 -22.91 -6.30 10.25
N SER A 411 -22.26 -5.36 9.57
CA SER A 411 -20.82 -5.39 9.38
C SER A 411 -20.07 -5.09 10.69
N THR A 412 -19.00 -5.84 10.96
CA THR A 412 -18.08 -5.55 12.09
C THR A 412 -17.48 -4.15 12.03
N ARG A 413 -17.42 -3.51 10.85
CA ARG A 413 -16.95 -2.14 10.66
C ARG A 413 -17.93 -1.11 11.19
N GLU A 414 -19.21 -1.30 10.94
CA GLU A 414 -20.26 -0.44 11.47
C GLU A 414 -20.20 -0.39 13.00
N VAL A 415 -20.07 -1.56 13.63
CA VAL A 415 -19.93 -1.64 15.08
C VAL A 415 -18.68 -0.91 15.58
N LYS A 416 -17.55 -1.03 14.88
CA LYS A 416 -16.32 -0.32 15.22
C LYS A 416 -16.48 1.20 15.07
N LYS A 417 -17.16 1.68 14.03
CA LYS A 417 -17.44 3.10 13.84
C LYS A 417 -18.33 3.64 14.95
N ILE A 418 -19.42 2.95 15.23
CA ILE A 418 -20.32 3.32 16.35
C ILE A 418 -19.57 3.34 17.69
N LEU A 419 -18.66 2.38 17.91
CA LEU A 419 -17.81 2.34 19.10
C LEU A 419 -16.87 3.57 19.15
N SER A 420 -16.28 3.97 18.04
CA SER A 420 -15.46 5.18 17.94
C SER A 420 -16.28 6.42 18.25
N ASP A 421 -17.46 6.57 17.64
CA ASP A 421 -18.35 7.71 17.83
C ASP A 421 -18.83 7.82 19.30
N LEU A 422 -19.12 6.68 19.94
CA LEU A 422 -19.49 6.66 21.37
C LEU A 422 -18.33 7.11 22.27
N ILE A 423 -17.10 6.77 21.92
CA ILE A 423 -15.92 7.14 22.69
C ILE A 423 -15.54 8.62 22.41
N GLU A 424 -15.70 9.10 21.19
CA GLU A 424 -15.48 10.52 20.85
C GLU A 424 -16.49 11.44 21.54
N GLY A 425 -17.75 10.99 21.67
CA GLY A 425 -18.81 11.70 22.37
C GLY A 425 -18.76 11.57 23.89
N GLU A 426 -17.82 10.79 24.48
CA GLU A 426 -17.76 10.58 25.92
C GLU A 426 -17.25 11.81 26.69
N SER A 427 -17.67 11.92 27.97
CA SER A 427 -17.09 12.94 28.86
C SER A 427 -15.66 12.56 29.24
N LYS A 428 -14.68 13.37 28.83
CA LYS A 428 -13.25 13.16 29.12
C LYS A 428 -12.90 13.10 30.61
N LYS A 429 -13.75 13.70 31.48
CA LYS A 429 -13.61 13.62 32.95
C LYS A 429 -14.04 12.26 33.51
N LYS A 430 -15.04 11.61 32.88
CA LYS A 430 -15.56 10.30 33.30
C LYS A 430 -15.71 9.40 32.06
N PRO A 431 -14.60 8.87 31.55
CA PRO A 431 -14.65 8.02 30.36
C PRO A 431 -15.43 6.72 30.63
N LEU A 432 -16.12 6.23 29.61
CA LEU A 432 -16.94 5.03 29.66
C LEU A 432 -16.07 3.76 29.82
N SER A 433 -16.44 2.87 30.72
CA SER A 433 -15.78 1.57 30.83
C SER A 433 -16.22 0.64 29.69
N ASP A 434 -15.41 -0.39 29.39
CA ASP A 434 -15.76 -1.40 28.37
C ASP A 434 -17.10 -2.09 28.67
N GLU A 435 -17.51 -2.18 29.97
CA GLU A 435 -18.84 -2.68 30.39
C GLU A 435 -19.96 -1.73 29.94
N LYS A 436 -19.81 -0.43 30.22
CA LYS A 436 -20.82 0.56 29.82
C LYS A 436 -20.92 0.71 28.30
N LEU A 437 -19.79 0.58 27.59
CA LEU A 437 -19.80 0.56 26.12
C LEU A 437 -20.55 -0.67 25.60
N THR A 438 -20.42 -1.82 26.27
CA THR A 438 -21.18 -3.03 25.92
C THR A 438 -22.68 -2.82 26.14
N GLU A 439 -23.10 -2.25 27.27
CA GLU A 439 -24.50 -1.92 27.55
C GLU A 439 -25.10 -0.99 26.49
N LEU A 440 -24.38 0.10 26.14
CA LEU A 440 -24.82 1.04 25.10
C LEU A 440 -24.93 0.43 23.71
N LEU A 441 -24.03 -0.51 23.37
CA LEU A 441 -24.10 -1.25 22.12
C LEU A 441 -25.27 -2.25 22.13
N GLN A 442 -25.56 -2.89 23.26
CA GLN A 442 -26.73 -3.76 23.41
C GLN A 442 -28.05 -2.97 23.34
N GLU A 443 -28.11 -1.77 23.93
CA GLU A 443 -29.28 -0.88 23.79
C GLU A 443 -29.55 -0.49 22.32
N LYS A 444 -28.49 -0.42 21.50
CA LYS A 444 -28.58 -0.18 20.06
C LYS A 444 -28.90 -1.43 19.24
N GLY A 445 -29.06 -2.62 19.89
CA GLY A 445 -29.43 -3.89 19.27
C GLY A 445 -28.25 -4.76 18.85
N TYR A 446 -26.99 -4.41 19.23
CA TYR A 446 -25.82 -5.21 18.88
C TYR A 446 -25.47 -6.18 20.03
N ASN A 447 -25.68 -7.47 19.82
CA ASN A 447 -25.36 -8.48 20.83
C ASN A 447 -23.87 -8.82 20.83
N ILE A 448 -23.08 -8.01 21.55
CA ILE A 448 -21.62 -8.12 21.57
C ILE A 448 -21.14 -8.31 23.02
N ALA A 449 -20.23 -9.26 23.20
CA ALA A 449 -19.63 -9.51 24.53
C ALA A 449 -18.56 -8.44 24.86
N ARG A 450 -18.40 -8.12 26.15
CA ARG A 450 -17.38 -7.18 26.65
C ARG A 450 -15.97 -7.46 26.13
N ARG A 451 -15.58 -8.74 26.00
CA ARG A 451 -14.25 -9.12 25.46
C ARG A 451 -14.08 -8.72 24.01
N THR A 452 -15.14 -8.80 23.21
CA THR A 452 -15.13 -8.40 21.81
C THR A 452 -15.06 -6.88 21.68
N VAL A 453 -15.79 -6.13 22.54
CA VAL A 453 -15.71 -4.66 22.61
C VAL A 453 -14.28 -4.22 22.95
N ALA A 454 -13.63 -4.87 23.94
CA ALA A 454 -12.23 -4.59 24.25
C ALA A 454 -11.30 -4.85 23.08
N LYS A 455 -11.48 -5.99 22.35
CA LYS A 455 -10.72 -6.32 21.14
C LYS A 455 -10.91 -5.27 20.02
N TYR A 456 -12.14 -4.82 19.78
CA TYR A 456 -12.42 -3.78 18.77
C TYR A 456 -11.82 -2.45 19.15
N ARG A 457 -11.91 -2.05 20.43
CA ARG A 457 -11.26 -0.84 20.93
C ARG A 457 -9.74 -0.87 20.72
N GLU A 458 -9.10 -2.02 21.01
CA GLU A 458 -7.65 -2.21 20.78
C GLU A 458 -7.29 -2.16 19.29
N GLN A 459 -8.11 -2.73 18.42
CA GLN A 459 -7.92 -2.65 16.96
C GLN A 459 -8.05 -1.22 16.41
N LEU A 460 -8.83 -0.37 17.09
CA LEU A 460 -8.94 1.07 16.81
C LEU A 460 -7.82 1.88 17.47
N ASN A 461 -6.85 1.25 18.14
CA ASN A 461 -5.78 1.90 18.91
C ASN A 461 -6.29 2.87 19.99
N ILE A 462 -7.51 2.65 20.50
CA ILE A 462 -8.09 3.48 21.56
C ILE A 462 -7.69 2.91 22.92
N PRO A 463 -7.08 3.71 23.83
CA PRO A 463 -6.65 3.23 25.12
C PRO A 463 -7.81 2.94 26.06
N VAL A 464 -7.56 2.20 27.14
CA VAL A 464 -8.55 1.88 28.21
C VAL A 464 -9.08 3.15 28.89
N ALA A 465 -10.30 3.11 29.44
CA ALA A 465 -10.98 4.25 30.07
C ALA A 465 -10.09 5.05 31.05
N ARG A 466 -9.28 4.37 31.86
CA ARG A 466 -8.34 5.02 32.78
C ARG A 466 -7.33 5.93 32.07
N LEU A 467 -6.85 5.52 30.92
CA LEU A 467 -5.85 6.29 30.13
C LEU A 467 -6.50 7.38 29.26
N ARG A 468 -7.84 7.34 29.07
CA ARG A 468 -8.58 8.39 28.36
C ARG A 468 -9.01 9.55 29.27
N LYS A 469 -8.92 9.35 30.62
CA LYS A 469 -9.28 10.40 31.59
C LYS A 469 -8.37 11.63 31.41
N GLU A 470 -8.99 12.79 31.23
CA GLU A 470 -8.35 14.10 31.24
C GLU A 470 -8.72 14.89 32.51
N LEU A 471 -7.87 15.84 32.91
CA LEU A 471 -8.03 16.68 34.09
C LEU A 471 -9.07 17.79 33.89
#